data_072cb086f559b0f5f410a0431c27e2b2
#
_entry.id   072cb086f559b0f5f410a0431c27e2b2
#
_cell.length_a   1.000
_cell.length_b   1.000
_cell.length_c   1.000
_cell.angle_alpha   90.00
_cell.angle_beta   90.00
_cell.angle_gamma   90.00
#
_symmetry.space_group_name_H-M   'P 1'
#
loop_
_entity.id
_entity.type
_entity.pdbx_description
1 polymer ?
#
loop_
_entity_poly.entity_id
_entity_poly.type
_entity_poly.pdbx_seq_one_letter_code
_entity_poly.pdbx_strand_id
1 'polypeptide(L)'
;MADLGGVSAIAISHPHFYGSMIEWAHAFDAPVYIHGQDREWVARPDDSVIFWGGDTREIGDGLTLVNAGVHFDGGQVLHWAAGPDGQGALFSGDIFTVVQDRRWVSFMHSYPNLIPERPRTIRRALSLIAPLRFDRVYGAWWRRVVAGDGAAAVRRSADRYLSFALDDDQP
;
A
#
# COMPACT_ATOMS: atom_id res chain seq x y z
N MET A 1 -5.94 -17.00 15.09
CA MET A 1 -4.78 -16.96 14.16
C MET A 1 -4.11 -18.34 14.07
N ALA A 2 -3.79 -19.01 15.20
CA ALA A 2 -3.21 -20.36 15.16
C ALA A 2 -4.06 -21.36 14.36
N ASP A 3 -5.37 -21.34 14.55
CA ASP A 3 -6.33 -22.21 13.80
C ASP A 3 -6.37 -21.95 12.28
N LEU A 4 -5.78 -20.82 11.84
CA LEU A 4 -5.67 -20.45 10.42
C LEU A 4 -4.26 -20.72 9.86
N GLY A 5 -3.38 -21.40 10.61
CA GLY A 5 -2.02 -21.70 10.19
C GLY A 5 -0.96 -20.69 10.67
N GLY A 6 -1.35 -19.72 11.48
CA GLY A 6 -0.42 -18.71 12.02
C GLY A 6 -0.18 -17.51 11.10
N VAL A 7 0.97 -16.85 11.28
CA VAL A 7 1.44 -15.72 10.49
C VAL A 7 2.88 -16.01 10.06
N SER A 8 3.15 -16.08 8.78
CA SER A 8 4.49 -16.36 8.23
C SER A 8 5.28 -15.11 7.86
N ALA A 9 4.61 -13.98 7.70
CA ALA A 9 5.22 -12.69 7.42
C ALA A 9 4.26 -11.55 7.75
N ILE A 10 4.81 -10.38 8.07
CA ILE A 10 4.07 -9.16 8.35
C ILE A 10 4.57 -8.09 7.37
N ALA A 11 3.66 -7.50 6.61
CA ALA A 11 3.94 -6.38 5.73
C ALA A 11 3.13 -5.16 6.20
N ILE A 12 3.80 -4.04 6.44
CA ILE A 12 3.14 -2.84 6.96
C ILE A 12 3.26 -1.73 5.94
N SER A 13 2.14 -1.12 5.59
CA SER A 13 2.07 -0.15 4.50
C SER A 13 2.87 1.13 4.76
N HIS A 14 2.90 1.64 5.99
CA HIS A 14 3.56 2.90 6.36
C HIS A 14 3.66 3.10 7.88
N PRO A 15 4.43 4.09 8.37
CA PRO A 15 4.77 4.29 9.78
C PRO A 15 3.62 4.39 10.77
N HIS A 16 2.43 4.85 10.38
CA HIS A 16 1.30 4.95 11.32
C HIS A 16 0.87 3.61 11.93
N PHE A 17 1.26 2.49 11.33
CA PHE A 17 0.92 1.14 11.80
C PHE A 17 2.10 0.39 12.45
N TYR A 18 3.24 1.05 12.72
CA TYR A 18 4.41 0.39 13.31
C TYR A 18 4.28 0.10 14.82
N GLY A 19 3.27 0.65 15.49
CA GLY A 19 3.19 0.67 16.95
C GLY A 19 3.31 -0.68 17.66
N SER A 20 2.68 -1.74 17.16
CA SER A 20 2.68 -3.08 17.76
C SER A 20 3.36 -4.15 16.90
N MET A 21 4.15 -3.75 15.91
CA MET A 21 4.74 -4.69 14.94
C MET A 21 5.66 -5.72 15.56
N ILE A 22 6.44 -5.32 16.60
CA ILE A 22 7.39 -6.20 17.26
C ILE A 22 6.68 -7.24 18.10
N GLU A 23 5.62 -6.86 18.82
CA GLU A 23 4.78 -7.78 19.57
C GLU A 23 4.17 -8.86 18.68
N TRP A 24 3.70 -8.48 17.49
CA TRP A 24 3.19 -9.43 16.50
C TRP A 24 4.30 -10.31 15.94
N ALA A 25 5.45 -9.74 15.61
CA ALA A 25 6.60 -10.49 15.11
C ALA A 25 7.01 -11.59 16.08
N HIS A 26 7.20 -11.24 17.37
CA HIS A 26 7.60 -12.20 18.40
C HIS A 26 6.50 -13.23 18.70
N ALA A 27 5.22 -12.82 18.69
CA ALA A 27 4.11 -13.74 18.98
C ALA A 27 3.96 -14.84 17.92
N PHE A 28 4.39 -14.61 16.68
CA PHE A 28 4.25 -15.55 15.57
C PHE A 28 5.58 -16.02 14.98
N ASP A 29 6.72 -15.57 15.54
CA ASP A 29 8.06 -15.80 14.97
C ASP A 29 8.11 -15.42 13.47
N ALA A 30 7.56 -14.26 13.15
CA ALA A 30 7.35 -13.82 11.78
C ALA A 30 8.12 -12.53 11.48
N PRO A 31 8.83 -12.45 10.32
CA PRO A 31 9.52 -11.23 9.91
C PRO A 31 8.55 -10.09 9.57
N VAL A 32 8.98 -8.86 9.86
CA VAL A 32 8.27 -7.62 9.50
C VAL A 32 8.99 -6.95 8.34
N TYR A 33 8.33 -6.79 7.21
CA TYR A 33 8.88 -6.14 6.04
C TYR A 33 8.52 -4.66 5.99
N ILE A 34 9.55 -3.80 6.03
CA ILE A 34 9.46 -2.34 5.94
C ILE A 34 10.38 -1.86 4.84
N HIS A 35 9.93 -0.92 4.01
CA HIS A 35 10.82 -0.32 3.02
C HIS A 35 11.90 0.54 3.69
N GLY A 36 13.15 0.45 3.20
CA GLY A 36 14.30 1.11 3.82
C GLY A 36 14.23 2.65 3.86
N GLN A 37 13.43 3.26 3.02
CA GLN A 37 13.19 4.72 3.05
C GLN A 37 12.40 5.17 4.29
N ASP A 38 11.68 4.27 4.95
CA ASP A 38 10.94 4.55 6.18
C ASP A 38 11.69 4.10 7.45
N ARG A 39 12.98 3.75 7.33
CA ARG A 39 13.82 3.28 8.46
C ARG A 39 13.83 4.24 9.64
N GLU A 40 13.85 5.54 9.38
CA GLU A 40 13.89 6.57 10.43
C GLU A 40 12.66 6.58 11.34
N TRP A 41 11.54 6.07 10.85
CA TRP A 41 10.29 5.98 11.60
C TRP A 41 10.19 4.75 12.52
N VAL A 42 11.16 3.84 12.44
CA VAL A 42 11.21 2.65 13.32
C VAL A 42 11.81 3.04 14.66
N ALA A 43 10.95 3.42 15.59
CA ALA A 43 11.34 3.87 16.94
C ALA A 43 11.89 2.74 17.83
N ARG A 44 11.57 1.47 17.55
CA ARG A 44 12.02 0.29 18.28
C ARG A 44 12.73 -0.66 17.30
N PRO A 45 14.06 -0.57 17.20
CA PRO A 45 14.85 -1.53 16.42
C PRO A 45 14.69 -2.96 16.97
N ASP A 46 14.54 -3.94 16.07
CA ASP A 46 14.41 -5.34 16.41
C ASP A 46 14.88 -6.20 15.25
N ASP A 47 15.47 -7.37 15.52
CA ASP A 47 16.03 -8.26 14.51
C ASP A 47 14.95 -8.89 13.60
N SER A 48 13.69 -8.89 14.05
CA SER A 48 12.56 -9.33 13.23
C SER A 48 12.24 -8.36 12.08
N VAL A 49 12.74 -7.11 12.12
CA VAL A 49 12.47 -6.10 11.09
C VAL A 49 13.43 -6.25 9.91
N ILE A 50 12.89 -6.63 8.78
CA ILE A 50 13.62 -6.75 7.52
C ILE A 50 13.39 -5.50 6.68
N PHE A 51 14.44 -4.67 6.59
CA PHE A 51 14.43 -3.55 5.66
C PHE A 51 14.76 -4.02 4.25
N TRP A 52 13.95 -3.59 3.29
CA TRP A 52 14.17 -3.89 1.89
C TRP A 52 14.25 -2.61 1.05
N GLY A 53 14.77 -2.71 -0.16
CA GLY A 53 14.96 -1.58 -1.08
C GLY A 53 14.60 -1.92 -2.51
N GLY A 54 14.56 -0.89 -3.35
CA GLY A 54 14.15 -1.00 -4.74
C GLY A 54 12.64 -0.77 -4.92
N ASP A 55 12.15 -1.03 -6.11
CA ASP A 55 10.75 -0.76 -6.46
C ASP A 55 9.81 -1.89 -6.04
N THR A 56 10.28 -3.13 -6.08
CA THR A 56 9.47 -4.32 -5.74
C THR A 56 10.27 -5.37 -4.98
N ARG A 57 9.58 -6.17 -4.17
CA ARG A 57 10.14 -7.33 -3.47
C ARG A 57 9.11 -8.45 -3.37
N GLU A 58 9.42 -9.62 -3.87
CA GLU A 58 8.66 -10.84 -3.60
C GLU A 58 8.94 -11.34 -2.18
N ILE A 59 7.88 -11.67 -1.43
CA ILE A 59 7.96 -12.16 -0.03
C ILE A 59 7.32 -13.53 0.17
N GLY A 60 6.79 -14.12 -0.89
CA GLY A 60 6.15 -15.44 -0.90
C GLY A 60 5.49 -15.68 -2.25
N ASP A 61 4.95 -16.88 -2.44
CA ASP A 61 4.34 -17.29 -3.70
C ASP A 61 3.20 -16.36 -4.13
N GLY A 62 3.48 -15.53 -5.14
CA GLY A 62 2.53 -14.56 -5.65
C GLY A 62 2.23 -13.38 -4.73
N LEU A 63 3.08 -13.14 -3.70
CA LEU A 63 3.00 -12.00 -2.79
C LEU A 63 4.15 -11.03 -3.10
N THR A 64 3.83 -9.84 -3.59
CA THR A 64 4.82 -8.83 -3.98
C THR A 64 4.57 -7.52 -3.26
N LEU A 65 5.57 -7.03 -2.54
CA LEU A 65 5.62 -5.67 -2.04
C LEU A 65 6.01 -4.72 -3.16
N VAL A 66 5.36 -3.57 -3.22
CA VAL A 66 5.67 -2.49 -4.18
C VAL A 66 5.83 -1.19 -3.40
N ASN A 67 7.01 -0.55 -3.52
CA ASN A 67 7.22 0.78 -2.97
C ASN A 67 6.52 1.83 -3.84
N ALA A 68 5.31 2.19 -3.49
CA ALA A 68 4.55 3.24 -4.17
C ALA A 68 5.10 4.64 -3.87
N GLY A 69 5.71 4.85 -2.69
CA GLY A 69 6.27 6.13 -2.26
C GLY A 69 5.21 7.22 -2.07
N VAL A 70 3.94 6.85 -1.96
CA VAL A 70 2.81 7.74 -1.66
C VAL A 70 2.63 7.79 -0.15
N HIS A 71 2.26 8.93 0.39
CA HIS A 71 2.05 9.21 1.81
C HIS A 71 3.33 9.22 2.64
N PHE A 72 4.22 8.25 2.45
CA PHE A 72 5.58 8.17 2.99
C PHE A 72 6.53 7.71 1.88
N ASP A 73 7.80 8.09 1.98
CA ASP A 73 8.80 7.75 0.95
C ASP A 73 8.98 6.22 0.80
N GLY A 74 8.87 5.49 1.92
CA GLY A 74 8.83 4.03 1.96
C GLY A 74 7.43 3.43 1.89
N GLY A 75 6.41 4.25 1.62
CA GLY A 75 5.02 3.80 1.55
C GLY A 75 4.83 2.66 0.56
N GLN A 76 4.42 1.48 1.07
CA GLN A 76 4.34 0.25 0.29
C GLN A 76 2.93 -0.34 0.23
N VAL A 77 2.64 -1.02 -0.86
CA VAL A 77 1.42 -1.82 -1.01
C VAL A 77 1.80 -3.29 -1.18
N LEU A 78 0.92 -4.20 -0.79
CA LEU A 78 1.09 -5.63 -1.01
C LEU A 78 0.15 -6.08 -2.13
N HIS A 79 0.72 -6.64 -3.19
CA HIS A 79 -0.02 -7.34 -4.23
C HIS A 79 -0.07 -8.84 -3.94
N TRP A 80 -1.26 -9.43 -3.99
CA TRP A 80 -1.49 -10.86 -3.95
C TRP A 80 -2.04 -11.34 -5.29
N ALA A 81 -1.20 -11.99 -6.08
CA ALA A 81 -1.51 -12.35 -7.46
C ALA A 81 -2.69 -13.32 -7.59
N ALA A 82 -2.79 -14.30 -6.68
CA ALA A 82 -3.93 -15.21 -6.66
C ALA A 82 -5.22 -14.50 -6.25
N GLY A 83 -5.16 -13.65 -5.20
CA GLY A 83 -6.30 -12.90 -4.70
C GLY A 83 -7.53 -13.75 -4.40
N PRO A 84 -8.62 -13.15 -3.97
CA PRO A 84 -9.90 -13.83 -3.95
C PRO A 84 -10.33 -14.21 -5.37
N ASP A 85 -10.83 -15.43 -5.52
CA ASP A 85 -11.37 -15.96 -6.78
C ASP A 85 -10.34 -15.99 -7.95
N GLY A 86 -9.03 -15.98 -7.64
CA GLY A 86 -7.96 -15.97 -8.65
C GLY A 86 -7.85 -14.67 -9.45
N GLN A 87 -8.46 -13.58 -8.98
CA GLN A 87 -8.52 -12.30 -9.71
C GLN A 87 -7.47 -11.28 -9.24
N GLY A 88 -6.66 -11.62 -8.27
CA GLY A 88 -5.67 -10.72 -7.66
C GLY A 88 -6.27 -9.71 -6.70
N ALA A 89 -5.44 -9.24 -5.77
CA ALA A 89 -5.81 -8.21 -4.80
C ALA A 89 -4.65 -7.29 -4.49
N LEU A 90 -4.95 -6.04 -4.16
CA LEU A 90 -4.00 -5.05 -3.68
C LEU A 90 -4.39 -4.63 -2.26
N PHE A 91 -3.49 -4.80 -1.30
CA PHE A 91 -3.63 -4.28 0.06
C PHE A 91 -2.89 -2.96 0.13
N SER A 92 -3.64 -1.87 0.17
CA SER A 92 -3.07 -0.54 -0.06
C SER A 92 -2.88 0.28 1.22
N GLY A 93 -3.48 -0.11 2.34
CA GLY A 93 -3.46 0.76 3.51
C GLY A 93 -4.01 2.15 3.18
N ASP A 94 -3.30 3.18 3.63
CA ASP A 94 -3.59 4.58 3.28
C ASP A 94 -2.81 5.08 2.06
N ILE A 95 -1.99 4.23 1.44
CA ILE A 95 -1.21 4.57 0.23
C ILE A 95 -2.15 4.91 -0.94
N PHE A 96 -3.16 4.05 -1.17
CA PHE A 96 -4.30 4.34 -2.04
C PHE A 96 -5.56 4.22 -1.20
N THR A 97 -5.96 5.32 -0.57
CA THR A 97 -7.08 5.31 0.37
C THR A 97 -8.39 5.04 -0.33
N VAL A 98 -9.06 3.96 0.05
CA VAL A 98 -10.42 3.68 -0.43
C VAL A 98 -11.40 4.66 0.24
N VAL A 99 -11.99 5.55 -0.54
CA VAL A 99 -12.87 6.63 -0.06
C VAL A 99 -14.32 6.16 0.16
N GLN A 100 -15.23 7.06 0.54
CA GLN A 100 -16.63 6.72 0.83
C GLN A 100 -17.35 6.09 -0.38
N ASP A 101 -17.18 6.65 -1.56
CA ASP A 101 -17.61 6.01 -2.80
C ASP A 101 -16.58 4.93 -3.17
N ARG A 102 -16.92 3.66 -2.92
CA ARG A 102 -16.04 2.50 -3.10
C ARG A 102 -15.60 2.25 -4.54
N ARG A 103 -16.03 3.06 -5.49
CA ARG A 103 -15.55 3.04 -6.87
C ARG A 103 -14.25 3.81 -7.06
N TRP A 104 -13.77 4.51 -5.98
CA TRP A 104 -12.65 5.44 -6.05
C TRP A 104 -11.64 5.23 -4.93
N VAL A 105 -10.40 5.60 -5.20
CA VAL A 105 -9.34 5.80 -4.21
C VAL A 105 -8.88 7.26 -4.23
N SER A 106 -8.12 7.67 -3.21
CA SER A 106 -7.50 8.99 -3.12
C SER A 106 -6.03 8.86 -2.72
N PHE A 107 -5.28 9.94 -2.88
CA PHE A 107 -3.85 10.02 -2.68
C PHE A 107 -3.53 11.25 -1.84
N MET A 108 -2.95 11.06 -0.65
CA MET A 108 -2.62 12.16 0.25
C MET A 108 -1.18 12.03 0.74
N HIS A 109 -0.44 13.12 0.70
CA HIS A 109 0.84 13.21 1.38
C HIS A 109 0.65 13.30 2.89
N SER A 110 -0.34 14.08 3.35
CA SER A 110 -0.65 14.17 4.79
C SER A 110 -2.16 14.31 4.99
N TYR A 111 -2.76 13.34 5.68
CA TYR A 111 -4.17 13.40 6.08
C TYR A 111 -4.44 14.46 7.15
N PRO A 112 -3.65 14.55 8.25
CA PRO A 112 -3.93 15.55 9.29
C PRO A 112 -3.83 16.99 8.79
N ASN A 113 -2.95 17.24 7.82
CA ASN A 113 -2.75 18.59 7.29
C ASN A 113 -3.45 18.80 5.94
N LEU A 114 -4.20 17.80 5.44
CA LEU A 114 -4.93 17.84 4.18
C LEU A 114 -4.04 18.21 2.97
N ILE A 115 -2.78 17.77 3.01
CA ILE A 115 -1.82 18.03 1.92
C ILE A 115 -1.97 16.93 0.87
N PRO A 116 -2.31 17.28 -0.38
CA PRO A 116 -2.42 16.33 -1.47
C PRO A 116 -1.05 15.73 -1.86
N GLU A 117 -1.06 14.55 -2.45
CA GLU A 117 0.16 13.92 -2.95
C GLU A 117 0.64 14.61 -4.24
N ARG A 118 1.94 14.55 -4.48
CA ARG A 118 2.55 15.18 -5.66
C ARG A 118 2.22 14.40 -6.93
N PRO A 119 1.86 15.06 -8.03
CA PRO A 119 1.56 14.40 -9.30
C PRO A 119 2.64 13.44 -9.80
N ARG A 120 3.93 13.78 -9.61
CA ARG A 120 5.05 12.92 -10.00
C ARG A 120 5.07 11.61 -9.23
N THR A 121 4.76 11.64 -7.92
CA THR A 121 4.71 10.46 -7.05
C THR A 121 3.59 9.53 -7.49
N ILE A 122 2.42 10.10 -7.78
CA ILE A 122 1.26 9.32 -8.26
C ILE A 122 1.58 8.65 -9.60
N ARG A 123 2.18 9.37 -10.55
CA ARG A 123 2.57 8.77 -11.85
C ARG A 123 3.56 7.63 -11.69
N ARG A 124 4.56 7.78 -10.79
CA ARG A 124 5.51 6.71 -10.47
C ARG A 124 4.78 5.50 -9.88
N ALA A 125 3.95 5.70 -8.87
CA ALA A 125 3.18 4.63 -8.23
C ALA A 125 2.33 3.87 -9.27
N LEU A 126 1.62 4.59 -10.14
CA LEU A 126 0.84 3.98 -11.22
C LEU A 126 1.70 3.15 -12.17
N SER A 127 2.89 3.62 -12.55
CA SER A 127 3.77 2.86 -13.45
C SER A 127 4.23 1.53 -12.83
N LEU A 128 4.43 1.49 -11.51
CA LEU A 128 4.84 0.29 -10.78
C LEU A 128 3.72 -0.74 -10.62
N ILE A 129 2.48 -0.28 -10.44
CA ILE A 129 1.33 -1.20 -10.30
C ILE A 129 0.67 -1.57 -11.63
N ALA A 130 0.95 -0.83 -12.71
CA ALA A 130 0.34 -1.06 -14.02
C ALA A 130 0.50 -2.50 -14.56
N PRO A 131 1.64 -3.20 -14.34
CA PRO A 131 1.79 -4.59 -14.76
C PRO A 131 1.02 -5.60 -13.90
N LEU A 132 0.52 -5.18 -12.72
CA LEU A 132 -0.09 -6.07 -11.75
C LEU A 132 -1.58 -6.24 -12.08
N ARG A 133 -2.05 -7.48 -11.99
CA ARG A 133 -3.48 -7.79 -12.13
C ARG A 133 -4.12 -7.87 -10.75
N PHE A 134 -5.10 -7.04 -10.49
CA PHE A 134 -5.90 -7.09 -9.27
C PHE A 134 -7.31 -6.56 -9.52
N ASP A 135 -8.27 -7.28 -8.99
CA ASP A 135 -9.68 -6.93 -9.07
C ASP A 135 -10.19 -6.22 -7.80
N ARG A 136 -9.52 -6.46 -6.67
CA ARG A 136 -9.90 -5.85 -5.38
C ARG A 136 -8.80 -4.96 -4.82
N VAL A 137 -9.21 -3.88 -4.13
CA VAL A 137 -8.30 -3.04 -3.34
C VAL A 137 -8.81 -3.00 -1.91
N TYR A 138 -7.95 -3.44 -0.98
CA TYR A 138 -8.22 -3.40 0.46
C TYR A 138 -7.50 -2.19 1.07
N GLY A 139 -8.27 -1.21 1.56
CA GLY A 139 -7.75 -0.06 2.30
C GLY A 139 -7.48 -0.39 3.77
N ALA A 140 -7.03 0.63 4.54
CA ALA A 140 -6.65 0.47 5.94
C ALA A 140 -7.84 0.25 6.90
N TRP A 141 -9.04 0.65 6.54
CA TRP A 141 -10.16 0.73 7.47
C TRP A 141 -11.25 -0.29 7.16
N TRP A 142 -11.99 -0.71 8.17
CA TRP A 142 -13.10 -1.64 8.02
C TRP A 142 -14.07 -1.17 6.93
N ARG A 143 -14.49 -2.12 6.09
CA ARG A 143 -15.40 -1.88 4.95
C ARG A 143 -14.85 -0.91 3.88
N ARG A 144 -13.57 -0.55 3.92
CA ARG A 144 -12.91 0.23 2.87
C ARG A 144 -12.31 -0.71 1.82
N VAL A 145 -13.18 -1.24 0.97
CA VAL A 145 -12.80 -2.19 -0.08
C VAL A 145 -13.42 -1.76 -1.40
N VAL A 146 -12.59 -1.68 -2.44
CA VAL A 146 -13.06 -1.72 -3.84
C VAL A 146 -13.25 -3.20 -4.16
N ALA A 147 -14.49 -3.64 -4.32
CA ALA A 147 -14.84 -5.06 -4.36
C ALA A 147 -14.74 -5.68 -5.77
N GLY A 148 -14.47 -4.89 -6.78
CA GLY A 148 -14.30 -5.30 -8.17
C GLY A 148 -13.73 -4.16 -8.99
N ASP A 149 -13.13 -4.48 -10.14
CA ASP A 149 -12.55 -3.49 -11.06
C ASP A 149 -11.44 -2.63 -10.42
N GLY A 150 -10.66 -3.23 -9.48
CA GLY A 150 -9.71 -2.53 -8.63
C GLY A 150 -8.64 -1.78 -9.40
N ALA A 151 -8.03 -2.41 -10.41
CA ALA A 151 -6.98 -1.78 -11.20
C ALA A 151 -7.52 -0.56 -11.99
N ALA A 152 -8.72 -0.67 -12.57
CA ALA A 152 -9.35 0.44 -13.25
C ALA A 152 -9.82 1.52 -12.27
N ALA A 153 -10.26 1.14 -11.06
CA ALA A 153 -10.61 2.10 -10.01
C ALA A 153 -9.41 2.97 -9.61
N VAL A 154 -8.24 2.37 -9.40
CA VAL A 154 -7.02 3.12 -9.09
C VAL A 154 -6.63 4.02 -10.24
N ARG A 155 -6.64 3.52 -11.48
CA ARG A 155 -6.29 4.31 -12.68
C ARG A 155 -7.20 5.53 -12.84
N ARG A 156 -8.52 5.32 -12.93
CA ARG A 156 -9.46 6.45 -13.10
C ARG A 156 -9.43 7.46 -11.96
N SER A 157 -9.11 7.00 -10.74
CA SER A 157 -8.94 7.88 -9.60
C SER A 157 -7.71 8.76 -9.74
N ALA A 158 -6.61 8.20 -10.21
CA ALA A 158 -5.38 8.95 -10.44
C ALA A 158 -5.55 9.93 -11.61
N ASP A 159 -6.18 9.52 -12.71
CA ASP A 159 -6.46 10.41 -13.84
C ASP A 159 -7.29 11.62 -13.38
N ARG A 160 -8.36 11.37 -12.61
CA ARG A 160 -9.18 12.43 -12.02
C ARG A 160 -8.37 13.32 -11.08
N TYR A 161 -7.57 12.73 -10.18
CA TYR A 161 -6.75 13.48 -9.25
C TYR A 161 -5.75 14.38 -9.99
N LEU A 162 -5.06 13.83 -10.98
CA LEU A 162 -4.06 14.56 -11.77
C LEU A 162 -4.69 15.70 -12.56
N SER A 163 -5.92 15.54 -13.07
CA SER A 163 -6.63 16.61 -13.78
C SER A 163 -6.97 17.81 -12.89
N PHE A 164 -7.20 17.58 -11.59
CA PHE A 164 -7.41 18.67 -10.63
C PHE A 164 -6.11 19.26 -10.05
N ALA A 165 -5.05 18.45 -9.98
CA ALA A 165 -3.78 18.86 -9.41
C ALA A 165 -2.87 19.58 -10.41
N LEU A 166 -3.11 19.38 -11.70
CA LEU A 166 -2.42 20.03 -12.80
C LEU A 166 -3.43 21.00 -13.40
N ASP A 167 -3.20 22.28 -13.19
CA ASP A 167 -3.99 23.32 -13.83
C ASP A 167 -3.71 23.23 -15.34
N ASP A 168 -4.62 22.65 -16.10
CA ASP A 168 -4.53 22.54 -17.57
C ASP A 168 -4.88 23.87 -18.26
N ASP A 169 -5.24 24.89 -17.49
CA ASP A 169 -5.44 26.26 -17.96
C ASP A 169 -4.11 27.01 -18.10
N GLN A 170 -3.25 26.53 -18.96
CA GLN A 170 -2.26 27.41 -19.58
C GLN A 170 -2.87 27.97 -20.88
N PRO A 171 -3.05 29.28 -21.00
CA PRO A 171 -3.55 29.90 -22.22
C PRO A 171 -2.60 29.70 -23.39
#